data_2b941ed84aa21a2d2c912139b380de17
#
_entry.id   2b941ed84aa21a2d2c912139b380de17
#
_cell.length_a   1.000
_cell.length_b   1.000
_cell.length_c   1.000
_cell.angle_alpha   90.00
_cell.angle_beta   90.00
_cell.angle_gamma   90.00
#
_symmetry.space_group_name_H-M   'P 1'
#
loop_
_entity.id
_entity.type
_entity.pdbx_description
1 polymer ?
#
loop_
_entity_poly.entity_id
_entity_poly.type
_entity_poly.pdbx_seq_one_letter_code
_entity_poly.pdbx_strand_id
1 'polypeptide(L)' 'MTIKNIFSKTWLRAQYEIFKYARSFRRMTEEQVNACVAHEKGLRAWCSQRSYYLAALRKECERRGLAYIQ' A
#
# COMPACT_ATOMS: atom_id res chain seq x y z
N MET A 1 -13.62 -18.65 -16.89
CA MET A 1 -13.42 -17.68 -15.82
C MET A 1 -14.72 -17.41 -15.09
N THR A 2 -14.70 -17.52 -13.82
CA THR A 2 -15.90 -17.32 -13.02
C THR A 2 -15.66 -16.22 -11.98
N ILE A 3 -16.76 -15.73 -11.41
CA ILE A 3 -16.70 -14.73 -10.35
C ILE A 3 -15.89 -15.25 -9.16
N LYS A 4 -15.86 -16.55 -8.98
CA LYS A 4 -15.10 -17.14 -7.88
C LYS A 4 -13.63 -16.77 -7.90
N ASN A 5 -13.06 -16.55 -9.08
CA ASN A 5 -11.65 -16.16 -9.18
C ASN A 5 -11.41 -14.77 -8.64
N ILE A 6 -12.42 -13.89 -8.74
CA ILE A 6 -12.32 -12.54 -8.23
C ILE A 6 -12.32 -12.53 -6.70
N PHE A 7 -13.09 -13.46 -6.10
CA PHE A 7 -13.22 -13.53 -4.66
C PHE A 7 -12.45 -14.70 -4.07
N SER A 8 -11.35 -15.08 -4.71
CA SER A 8 -10.49 -16.13 -4.19
C SER A 8 -9.88 -15.72 -2.86
N LYS A 9 -9.40 -16.71 -2.11
CA LYS A 9 -8.74 -16.45 -0.85
C LYS A 9 -7.53 -15.55 -1.03
N THR A 10 -6.81 -15.73 -2.13
CA THR A 10 -5.63 -14.92 -2.43
C THR A 10 -6.02 -13.46 -2.60
N TRP A 11 -7.10 -13.21 -3.35
CA TRP A 11 -7.57 -11.85 -3.57
C TRP A 11 -8.02 -11.20 -2.27
N LEU A 12 -8.79 -11.93 -1.46
CA LEU A 12 -9.29 -11.42 -0.19
C LEU A 12 -8.14 -11.10 0.77
N ARG A 13 -7.13 -11.95 0.78
CA ARG A 13 -5.97 -11.72 1.63
C ARG A 13 -5.22 -10.48 1.19
N ALA A 14 -5.07 -10.29 -0.11
CA ALA A 14 -4.40 -9.10 -0.64
C ALA A 14 -5.15 -7.85 -0.22
N GLN A 15 -6.46 -7.84 -0.35
CA GLN A 15 -7.28 -6.69 0.04
C GLN A 15 -7.16 -6.42 1.53
N TYR A 16 -7.13 -7.46 2.34
CA TYR A 16 -6.99 -7.31 3.78
C TYR A 16 -5.65 -6.70 4.15
N GLU A 17 -4.57 -7.17 3.52
CA GLU A 17 -3.24 -6.64 3.79
C GLU A 17 -3.15 -5.18 3.39
N ILE A 18 -3.67 -4.84 2.22
CA ILE A 18 -3.69 -3.45 1.76
C ILE A 18 -4.48 -2.59 2.74
N PHE A 19 -5.63 -3.09 3.21
CA PHE A 19 -6.46 -2.36 4.14
C PHE A 19 -5.74 -2.10 5.47
N LYS A 20 -5.02 -3.08 5.98
CA LYS A 20 -4.27 -2.91 7.22
C LYS A 20 -3.22 -1.80 7.10
N TYR A 21 -2.47 -1.82 6.01
CA TYR A 21 -1.46 -0.80 5.77
C TYR A 21 -2.11 0.57 5.58
N ALA A 22 -3.20 0.62 4.81
CA ALA A 22 -3.89 1.88 4.57
C ALA A 22 -4.39 2.48 5.88
N ARG A 23 -4.92 1.65 6.76
CA ARG A 23 -5.38 2.12 8.06
C ARG A 23 -4.24 2.68 8.89
N SER A 24 -3.10 2.01 8.85
CA SER A 24 -1.91 2.49 9.54
C SER A 24 -1.47 3.84 9.01
N PHE A 25 -1.43 4.00 7.68
CA PHE A 25 -1.03 5.25 7.07
C PHE A 25 -1.98 6.40 7.40
N ARG A 26 -3.27 6.12 7.52
CA ARG A 26 -4.24 7.16 7.87
C ARG A 26 -3.96 7.80 9.22
N ARG A 27 -3.36 7.04 10.11
CA ARG A 27 -3.04 7.53 11.46
C ARG A 27 -1.73 8.27 11.51
N MET A 28 -0.97 8.25 10.43
CA MET A 28 0.32 8.91 10.37
C MET A 28 0.15 10.39 10.04
N THR A 29 1.10 11.19 10.52
CA THR A 29 1.18 12.58 10.11
C THR A 29 1.70 12.66 8.69
N GLU A 30 1.56 13.83 8.07
CA GLU A 30 2.10 14.03 6.72
C GLU A 30 3.60 13.78 6.67
N GLU A 31 4.32 14.23 7.70
CA GLU A 31 5.75 13.99 7.78
C GLU A 31 6.08 12.51 7.80
N GLN A 32 5.30 11.74 8.55
CA GLN A 32 5.54 10.29 8.64
C GLN A 32 5.28 9.61 7.31
N VAL A 33 4.22 10.02 6.60
CA VAL A 33 3.93 9.46 5.29
C VAL A 33 5.05 9.80 4.31
N ASN A 34 5.51 11.06 4.32
CA ASN A 34 6.61 11.47 3.46
C ASN A 34 7.88 10.71 3.77
N ALA A 35 8.13 10.42 5.03
CA ALA A 35 9.29 9.62 5.42
C ALA A 35 9.19 8.20 4.87
N CYS A 36 7.99 7.62 4.87
CA CYS A 36 7.77 6.30 4.29
C CYS A 36 8.07 6.31 2.79
N VAL A 37 7.60 7.32 2.08
CA VAL A 37 7.86 7.44 0.65
C VAL A 37 9.36 7.55 0.39
N ALA A 38 10.05 8.39 1.16
CA ALA A 38 11.48 8.58 0.99
C ALA A 38 12.25 7.29 1.27
N HIS A 39 11.81 6.54 2.29
CA HIS A 39 12.44 5.28 2.64
C HIS A 39 12.29 4.26 1.48
N GLU A 40 11.10 4.21 0.88
CA GLU A 40 10.85 3.25 -0.19
C GLU A 40 11.68 3.51 -1.44
N LYS A 41 12.04 4.74 -1.68
CA LYS A 41 12.89 5.07 -2.82
C LYS A 41 14.23 4.35 -2.79
N GLY A 42 14.76 4.10 -1.59
CA GLY A 42 16.06 3.48 -1.45
C GLY A 42 16.03 1.96 -1.47
N LEU A 43 14.85 1.36 -1.44
CA LEU A 43 14.72 -0.07 -1.38
C LEU A 43 14.67 -0.68 -2.76
N ARG A 44 15.38 -1.78 -2.93
CA ARG A 44 15.42 -2.50 -4.20
C ARG A 44 14.86 -3.91 -4.10
N ALA A 45 14.67 -4.39 -2.87
CA ALA A 45 14.12 -5.72 -2.65
C ALA A 45 12.65 -5.75 -2.99
N TRP A 46 12.18 -6.88 -3.48
CA TRP A 46 10.79 -7.07 -3.84
C TRP A 46 10.21 -8.31 -3.17
N CYS A 47 8.98 -8.20 -2.68
CA CYS A 47 8.23 -9.34 -2.18
C CYS A 47 6.75 -9.00 -2.23
N SER A 48 5.90 -10.02 -2.06
CA SER A 48 4.46 -9.81 -2.12
C SER A 48 3.96 -8.85 -1.05
N GLN A 49 4.51 -8.96 0.16
CA GLN A 49 4.13 -8.06 1.25
C GLN A 49 4.43 -6.60 0.90
N ARG A 50 5.57 -6.38 0.27
CA ARG A 50 5.96 -5.03 -0.12
C ARG A 50 4.99 -4.48 -1.16
N SER A 51 4.51 -5.35 -2.04
CA SER A 51 3.52 -4.96 -3.04
C SER A 51 2.27 -4.37 -2.40
N TYR A 52 1.76 -5.04 -1.37
CA TYR A 52 0.58 -4.56 -0.66
C TYR A 52 0.86 -3.26 0.09
N TYR A 53 2.01 -3.16 0.69
CA TYR A 53 2.44 -1.97 1.40
C TYR A 53 2.50 -0.78 0.46
N LEU A 54 3.12 -0.95 -0.71
CA LEU A 54 3.25 0.13 -1.68
C LEU A 54 1.91 0.55 -2.26
N ALA A 55 1.01 -0.41 -2.48
CA ALA A 55 -0.32 -0.07 -2.98
C ALA A 55 -1.07 0.81 -1.97
N ALA A 56 -0.98 0.47 -0.69
CA ALA A 56 -1.64 1.25 0.35
C ALA A 56 -1.01 2.63 0.50
N LEU A 57 0.32 2.69 0.44
CA LEU A 57 1.03 3.97 0.56
C LEU A 57 0.68 4.90 -0.59
N ARG A 58 0.62 4.35 -1.80
CA ARG A 58 0.25 5.13 -2.97
C ARG A 58 -1.15 5.71 -2.84
N LYS A 59 -2.10 4.89 -2.36
CA LYS A 59 -3.47 5.36 -2.17
C LYS A 59 -3.54 6.47 -1.13
N GLU A 60 -2.77 6.34 -0.07
CA GLU A 60 -2.77 7.37 0.97
C GLU A 60 -2.19 8.68 0.45
N CYS A 61 -1.12 8.60 -0.34
CA CYS A 61 -0.56 9.81 -0.94
C CYS A 61 -1.55 10.48 -1.87
N GLU A 62 -2.28 9.69 -2.67
CA GLU A 62 -3.31 10.24 -3.56
C GLU A 62 -4.41 10.92 -2.77
N ARG A 63 -4.84 10.29 -1.68
CA ARG A 63 -5.90 10.85 -0.84
C ARG A 63 -5.49 12.19 -0.23
N ARG A 64 -4.24 12.32 0.15
CA ARG A 64 -3.72 13.53 0.79
C ARG A 64 -3.21 14.57 -0.19
N GLY A 65 -3.11 14.22 -1.45
CA GLY A 65 -2.53 15.11 -2.46
C GLY A 65 -1.02 15.22 -2.36
N LEU A 66 -0.36 14.22 -1.79
CA LEU A 66 1.08 14.20 -1.67
C LEU A 66 1.72 13.52 -2.87
N ALA A 67 2.94 13.92 -3.18
CA ALA A 67 3.67 13.28 -4.27
C ALA A 67 4.07 11.86 -3.89
N TYR A 68 3.83 10.94 -4.79
CA TYR A 68 4.30 9.57 -4.64
C TYR A 68 5.29 9.29 -5.75
N ILE A 69 6.48 8.87 -5.38
CA ILE A 69 7.55 8.67 -6.35
C ILE A 69 7.75 7.19 -6.57
N GLN A 70 7.72 6.80 -7.83
CA GLN A 70 7.90 5.42 -8.23
C GLN A 70 9.35 5.13 -8.56
#